data_cf3321844e5ce33c07225237f4b3666b
#
_entry.id   cf3321844e5ce33c07225237f4b3666b
#
_cell.length_a   1.000
_cell.length_b   1.000
_cell.length_c   1.000
_cell.angle_alpha   90.00
_cell.angle_beta   90.00
_cell.angle_gamma   90.00
#
_symmetry.space_group_name_H-M   'P 1'
#
loop_
_entity.id
_entity.type
_entity.pdbx_description
1 polymer ?
#
loop_
_entity_poly.entity_id
_entity_poly.type
_entity_poly.pdbx_seq_one_letter_code
_entity_poly.pdbx_strand_id
1 'polypeptide(L)'
;MIIELILGTIPVRKCQYPLPTEAWAGILPYINRLKQAGILVECQSAWNMLILPVKKEGGQDYRPVQDLRLVNQATVTLHPTVPNPYTLLSLLLLRTKVYTRLDLKDAFFCICLSPASEPIFAFEWEDPVGGTKQQLIWTPPQGFKNSPAIFGEALASDLNSFHPEAYGCWLLQYGDDLLLATKTKEKCWKRTKALLELLMEAGYRLSKMAQICKGEVRYLGFVLKKDTRFQTLVGSYILMALA
;
A
#
# COMPACT_ATOMS: atom_id res chain seq x y z
N MET A 1 4.17 -5.58 -13.89
CA MET A 1 5.50 -5.75 -13.29
C MET A 1 5.83 -7.22 -13.18
N ILE A 2 7.12 -7.60 -13.30
CA ILE A 2 7.61 -8.98 -13.21
C ILE A 2 8.23 -9.19 -11.84
N ILE A 3 7.85 -10.30 -11.16
CA ILE A 3 8.46 -10.75 -9.91
C ILE A 3 9.65 -11.65 -10.24
N GLU A 4 10.82 -11.28 -9.76
CA GLU A 4 12.03 -12.04 -9.95
C GLU A 4 12.20 -13.10 -8.86
N LEU A 5 12.32 -14.38 -9.27
CA LEU A 5 12.57 -15.50 -8.37
C LEU A 5 14.08 -15.76 -8.23
N ILE A 6 14.47 -16.23 -7.08
CA ILE A 6 15.84 -16.71 -6.83
C ILE A 6 16.11 -17.91 -7.76
N LEU A 7 17.28 -17.94 -8.37
CA LEU A 7 17.67 -19.00 -9.30
C LEU A 7 17.57 -20.39 -8.61
N GLY A 8 16.93 -21.33 -9.30
CA GLY A 8 16.70 -22.68 -8.77
C GLY A 8 15.47 -22.81 -7.84
N THR A 9 14.66 -21.76 -7.69
CA THR A 9 13.43 -21.81 -6.92
C THR A 9 12.45 -22.83 -7.52
N ILE A 10 11.96 -23.71 -6.67
CA ILE A 10 10.88 -24.65 -6.99
C ILE A 10 9.56 -24.07 -6.47
N PRO A 11 8.47 -24.15 -7.26
CA PRO A 11 7.16 -23.70 -6.81
C PRO A 11 6.75 -24.34 -5.48
N VAL A 12 6.27 -23.53 -4.55
CA VAL A 12 5.84 -23.98 -3.23
C VAL A 12 4.34 -24.21 -3.21
N ARG A 13 3.93 -25.38 -2.74
CA ARG A 13 2.53 -25.73 -2.55
C ARG A 13 2.24 -26.10 -1.10
N LYS A 14 1.35 -25.33 -0.47
CA LYS A 14 0.82 -25.63 0.88
C LYS A 14 -0.68 -25.89 0.77
N CYS A 15 -1.14 -27.03 1.28
CA CYS A 15 -2.56 -27.33 1.36
C CYS A 15 -3.24 -26.40 2.38
N GLN A 16 -4.40 -25.86 2.03
CA GLN A 16 -5.20 -25.05 2.94
C GLN A 16 -5.64 -25.87 4.15
N TYR A 17 -5.39 -25.36 5.34
CA TYR A 17 -5.96 -25.94 6.56
C TYR A 17 -7.46 -25.66 6.63
N PRO A 18 -8.25 -26.57 7.23
CA PRO A 18 -9.65 -26.32 7.49
C PRO A 18 -9.83 -25.01 8.28
N LEU A 19 -10.67 -24.13 7.77
CA LEU A 19 -11.02 -22.90 8.47
C LEU A 19 -12.16 -23.16 9.44
N PRO A 20 -12.15 -22.56 10.65
CA PRO A 20 -13.32 -22.57 11.54
C PRO A 20 -14.54 -22.03 10.80
N THR A 21 -15.72 -22.63 11.01
CA THR A 21 -16.96 -22.27 10.32
C THR A 21 -17.28 -20.78 10.42
N GLU A 22 -17.06 -20.19 11.60
CA GLU A 22 -17.28 -18.75 11.85
C GLU A 22 -16.33 -17.88 11.00
N ALA A 23 -15.03 -18.22 10.98
CA ALA A 23 -14.04 -17.49 10.20
C ALA A 23 -14.29 -17.61 8.69
N TRP A 24 -14.68 -18.81 8.28
CA TRP A 24 -15.03 -19.09 6.92
C TRP A 24 -16.24 -18.27 6.46
N ALA A 25 -17.36 -18.27 7.23
CA ALA A 25 -18.54 -17.46 6.96
C ALA A 25 -18.23 -15.95 6.89
N GLY A 26 -17.30 -15.49 7.74
CA GLY A 26 -16.86 -14.08 7.74
C GLY A 26 -15.99 -13.70 6.53
N ILE A 27 -15.23 -14.66 5.95
CA ILE A 27 -14.39 -14.41 4.77
C ILE A 27 -15.17 -14.51 3.46
N LEU A 28 -16.13 -15.42 3.37
CA LEU A 28 -16.86 -15.71 2.13
C LEU A 28 -17.43 -14.46 1.42
N PRO A 29 -18.12 -13.53 2.10
CA PRO A 29 -18.63 -12.32 1.45
C PRO A 29 -17.52 -11.46 0.86
N TYR A 30 -16.34 -11.47 1.47
CA TYR A 30 -15.18 -10.74 0.99
C TYR A 30 -14.64 -11.36 -0.30
N ILE A 31 -14.45 -12.68 -0.34
CA ILE A 31 -14.01 -13.43 -1.52
C ILE A 31 -15.00 -13.22 -2.68
N ASN A 32 -16.30 -13.38 -2.43
CA ASN A 32 -17.34 -13.22 -3.45
C ASN A 32 -17.32 -11.81 -4.05
N ARG A 33 -17.18 -10.78 -3.23
CA ARG A 33 -17.07 -9.39 -3.69
C ARG A 33 -15.85 -9.17 -4.58
N LEU A 34 -14.71 -9.75 -4.23
CA LEU A 34 -13.48 -9.62 -5.01
C LEU A 34 -13.56 -10.41 -6.34
N LYS A 35 -14.20 -11.59 -6.33
CA LYS A 35 -14.48 -12.36 -7.57
C LYS A 35 -15.42 -11.55 -8.49
N GLN A 36 -16.49 -10.99 -7.96
CA GLN A 36 -17.42 -10.15 -8.75
C GLN A 36 -16.75 -8.89 -9.32
N ALA A 37 -15.78 -8.32 -8.60
CA ALA A 37 -15.01 -7.17 -9.05
C ALA A 37 -13.87 -7.53 -10.03
N GLY A 38 -13.68 -8.83 -10.35
CA GLY A 38 -12.59 -9.30 -11.20
C GLY A 38 -11.19 -9.17 -10.57
N ILE A 39 -11.12 -8.90 -9.27
CA ILE A 39 -9.85 -8.77 -8.53
C ILE A 39 -9.30 -10.16 -8.18
N LEU A 40 -10.19 -11.11 -7.88
CA LEU A 40 -9.86 -12.52 -7.74
C LEU A 40 -10.32 -13.24 -9.01
N VAL A 41 -9.39 -13.95 -9.64
CA VAL A 41 -9.66 -14.74 -10.82
C VAL A 41 -9.26 -16.20 -10.59
N GLU A 42 -9.95 -17.10 -11.25
CA GLU A 42 -9.61 -18.52 -11.23
C GLU A 42 -8.35 -18.78 -12.03
N CYS A 43 -7.51 -19.67 -11.53
CA CYS A 43 -6.26 -20.01 -12.19
C CYS A 43 -5.89 -21.49 -11.97
N GLN A 44 -4.88 -21.94 -12.71
CA GLN A 44 -4.13 -23.14 -12.45
C GLN A 44 -2.68 -22.75 -12.20
N SER A 45 -2.15 -23.09 -11.02
CA SER A 45 -0.78 -22.75 -10.64
C SER A 45 -0.08 -23.91 -9.93
N ALA A 46 1.22 -23.98 -10.15
CA ALA A 46 2.10 -24.85 -9.37
C ALA A 46 2.32 -24.32 -7.94
N TRP A 47 2.07 -23.02 -7.73
CA TRP A 47 2.14 -22.39 -6.41
C TRP A 47 0.79 -22.48 -5.69
N ASN A 48 0.83 -22.63 -4.37
CA ASN A 48 -0.36 -22.57 -3.54
C ASN A 48 -0.02 -22.09 -2.13
N MET A 49 -0.56 -20.95 -1.73
CA MET A 49 -0.32 -20.35 -0.42
C MET A 49 -1.56 -20.48 0.47
N LEU A 50 -1.35 -20.39 1.78
CA LEU A 50 -2.42 -20.45 2.76
C LEU A 50 -3.15 -19.13 2.89
N ILE A 51 -4.46 -19.20 3.13
CA ILE A 51 -5.28 -18.09 3.61
C ILE A 51 -5.47 -18.25 5.11
N LEU A 52 -5.17 -17.20 5.85
CA LEU A 52 -5.35 -17.08 7.29
C LEU A 52 -6.53 -16.15 7.58
N PRO A 53 -7.45 -16.57 8.45
CA PRO A 53 -8.54 -15.71 8.90
C PRO A 53 -8.02 -14.76 9.98
N VAL A 54 -7.97 -13.47 9.70
CA VAL A 54 -7.58 -12.45 10.68
C VAL A 54 -8.81 -11.67 11.11
N LYS A 55 -9.09 -11.69 12.41
CA LYS A 55 -10.18 -10.95 13.02
C LYS A 55 -9.87 -9.45 12.99
N LYS A 56 -10.84 -8.61 12.60
CA LYS A 56 -10.69 -7.16 12.64
C LYS A 56 -10.79 -6.66 14.08
N GLU A 57 -9.98 -5.67 14.43
CA GLU A 57 -10.07 -5.01 15.72
C GLU A 57 -11.46 -4.43 15.96
N GLY A 58 -12.06 -4.73 17.11
CA GLY A 58 -13.36 -4.20 17.54
C GLY A 58 -14.59 -4.83 16.88
N GLY A 59 -14.46 -5.87 16.05
CA GLY A 59 -15.58 -6.51 15.35
C GLY A 59 -15.57 -8.04 15.37
N GLN A 60 -16.67 -8.62 14.89
CA GLN A 60 -16.75 -10.07 14.60
C GLN A 60 -16.33 -10.38 13.14
N ASP A 61 -15.97 -9.36 12.36
CA ASP A 61 -15.59 -9.51 10.96
C ASP A 61 -14.20 -10.11 10.82
N TYR A 62 -14.07 -11.01 9.85
CA TYR A 62 -12.79 -11.58 9.41
C TYR A 62 -12.35 -10.96 8.08
N ARG A 63 -11.03 -10.90 7.89
CA ARG A 63 -10.41 -10.62 6.60
C ARG A 63 -9.49 -11.77 6.21
N PRO A 64 -9.46 -12.19 4.95
CA PRO A 64 -8.48 -13.14 4.47
C PRO A 64 -7.12 -12.46 4.38
N VAL A 65 -6.09 -13.11 4.93
CA VAL A 65 -4.69 -12.70 4.81
C VAL A 65 -3.92 -13.87 4.24
N GLN A 66 -3.21 -13.64 3.15
CA GLN A 66 -2.40 -14.67 2.52
C GLN A 66 -1.06 -14.82 3.24
N ASP A 67 -0.66 -16.05 3.55
CA ASP A 67 0.67 -16.32 4.12
C ASP A 67 1.71 -16.37 3.01
N LEU A 68 2.40 -15.27 2.80
CA LEU A 68 3.40 -15.11 1.76
C LEU A 68 4.85 -15.37 2.21
N ARG A 69 5.06 -15.90 3.41
CA ARG A 69 6.42 -16.12 3.94
C ARG A 69 7.29 -16.94 2.98
N LEU A 70 6.76 -18.00 2.39
CA LEU A 70 7.50 -18.84 1.45
C LEU A 70 7.72 -18.18 0.09
N VAL A 71 6.75 -17.41 -0.39
CA VAL A 71 6.93 -16.57 -1.59
C VAL A 71 8.01 -15.51 -1.34
N ASN A 72 7.98 -14.88 -0.17
CA ASN A 72 8.99 -13.90 0.23
C ASN A 72 10.41 -14.50 0.30
N GLN A 73 10.55 -15.76 0.71
CA GLN A 73 11.83 -16.48 0.70
C GLN A 73 12.29 -16.82 -0.72
N ALA A 74 11.36 -17.12 -1.61
CA ALA A 74 11.61 -17.55 -2.99
C ALA A 74 11.92 -16.39 -3.96
N THR A 75 11.65 -15.15 -3.57
CA THR A 75 11.81 -13.98 -4.44
C THR A 75 13.09 -13.20 -4.12
N VAL A 76 13.67 -12.57 -5.13
CA VAL A 76 14.78 -11.61 -4.96
C VAL A 76 14.29 -10.43 -4.14
N THR A 77 15.08 -9.97 -3.16
CA THR A 77 14.72 -8.82 -2.34
C THR A 77 15.08 -7.53 -3.08
N LEU A 78 14.10 -6.67 -3.27
CA LEU A 78 14.33 -5.31 -3.70
C LEU A 78 14.62 -4.44 -2.47
N HIS A 79 15.70 -3.67 -2.54
CA HIS A 79 16.06 -2.71 -1.49
C HIS A 79 15.57 -1.33 -1.92
N PRO A 80 14.44 -0.85 -1.42
CA PRO A 80 13.96 0.49 -1.77
C PRO A 80 14.92 1.53 -1.22
N THR A 81 15.20 2.55 -2.02
CA THR A 81 15.82 3.76 -1.50
C THR A 81 14.78 4.54 -0.72
N VAL A 82 14.67 4.25 0.58
CA VAL A 82 13.75 4.98 1.46
C VAL A 82 14.40 6.30 1.84
N PRO A 83 13.84 7.44 1.46
CA PRO A 83 14.39 8.73 1.85
C PRO A 83 14.32 8.89 3.37
N ASN A 84 15.36 9.48 3.97
CA ASN A 84 15.34 9.78 5.39
C ASN A 84 14.26 10.85 5.67
N PRO A 85 13.27 10.59 6.56
CA PRO A 85 12.20 11.53 6.87
C PRO A 85 12.72 12.90 7.34
N TYR A 86 13.82 12.93 8.08
CA TYR A 86 14.44 14.18 8.54
C TYR A 86 14.97 15.01 7.37
N THR A 87 15.63 14.36 6.40
CA THR A 87 16.13 15.04 5.20
C THR A 87 14.97 15.57 4.36
N LEU A 88 13.94 14.78 4.14
CA LEU A 88 12.73 15.21 3.44
C LEU A 88 12.09 16.43 4.11
N LEU A 89 11.92 16.39 5.43
CA LEU A 89 11.31 17.48 6.18
C LEU A 89 12.20 18.72 6.27
N SER A 90 13.53 18.58 6.23
CA SER A 90 14.44 19.72 6.24
C SER A 90 14.30 20.60 5.01
N LEU A 91 13.96 20.02 3.88
CA LEU A 91 13.72 20.75 2.62
C LEU A 91 12.50 21.69 2.69
N LEU A 92 11.54 21.40 3.58
CA LEU A 92 10.28 22.15 3.67
C LEU A 92 10.35 23.40 4.54
N LEU A 93 11.32 23.48 5.47
CA LEU A 93 11.16 24.21 6.72
C LEU A 93 11.24 25.71 6.64
N LEU A 94 11.90 26.26 5.66
CA LEU A 94 12.22 27.71 5.71
C LEU A 94 11.19 28.60 5.03
N ARG A 95 10.19 28.05 4.32
CA ARG A 95 9.31 28.88 3.49
C ARG A 95 7.87 28.39 3.30
N THR A 96 7.45 27.31 3.99
CA THR A 96 6.09 26.76 3.79
C THR A 96 5.18 27.02 4.98
N LYS A 97 3.89 27.29 4.70
CA LYS A 97 2.90 27.67 5.73
C LYS A 97 1.60 26.90 5.63
N VAL A 98 1.36 26.23 4.48
CA VAL A 98 0.11 25.54 4.20
C VAL A 98 0.43 24.19 3.59
N TYR A 99 -0.22 23.16 4.10
CA TYR A 99 0.06 21.77 3.81
C TYR A 99 -1.20 21.03 3.37
N THR A 100 -1.01 20.11 2.43
CA THR A 100 -1.99 19.07 2.13
C THR A 100 -1.32 17.72 2.37
N ARG A 101 -1.88 16.93 3.29
CA ARG A 101 -1.49 15.55 3.48
C ARG A 101 -2.53 14.64 2.83
N LEU A 102 -2.06 13.77 1.98
CA LEU A 102 -2.85 12.72 1.35
C LEU A 102 -2.31 11.36 1.81
N ASP A 103 -3.22 10.46 2.14
CA ASP A 103 -2.96 9.08 2.48
C ASP A 103 -3.68 8.23 1.43
N LEU A 104 -2.93 7.40 0.70
CA LEU A 104 -3.46 6.58 -0.39
C LEU A 104 -4.06 5.31 0.17
N LYS A 105 -5.34 5.11 -0.11
CA LYS A 105 -6.07 3.94 0.35
C LYS A 105 -5.84 2.76 -0.58
N ASP A 106 -5.66 1.59 0.02
CA ASP A 106 -5.53 0.33 -0.72
C ASP A 106 -4.39 0.39 -1.77
N ALA A 107 -3.34 1.17 -1.47
CA ALA A 107 -2.26 1.54 -2.36
C ALA A 107 -1.62 0.34 -3.09
N PHE A 108 -1.41 -0.76 -2.38
CA PHE A 108 -0.81 -1.97 -2.96
C PHE A 108 -1.70 -2.64 -4.02
N PHE A 109 -3.03 -2.43 -3.99
CA PHE A 109 -3.92 -2.96 -5.03
C PHE A 109 -3.87 -2.20 -6.35
N CYS A 110 -3.17 -1.05 -6.39
CA CYS A 110 -2.95 -0.30 -7.63
C CYS A 110 -1.77 -0.84 -8.44
N ILE A 111 -1.01 -1.81 -7.90
CA ILE A 111 0.14 -2.39 -8.60
C ILE A 111 -0.35 -3.51 -9.54
N CYS A 112 -0.21 -3.34 -10.84
CA CYS A 112 -0.48 -4.38 -11.81
C CYS A 112 0.71 -5.34 -11.93
N LEU A 113 0.50 -6.61 -11.58
CA LEU A 113 1.46 -7.68 -11.84
C LEU A 113 1.45 -8.07 -13.32
N SER A 114 2.58 -8.54 -13.81
CA SER A 114 2.63 -9.24 -15.08
C SER A 114 1.85 -10.57 -14.97
N PRO A 115 1.08 -10.97 -16.00
CA PRO A 115 0.40 -12.26 -16.01
C PRO A 115 1.33 -13.46 -15.72
N ALA A 116 2.61 -13.34 -16.06
CA ALA A 116 3.62 -14.35 -15.74
C ALA A 116 3.94 -14.46 -14.24
N SER A 117 3.72 -13.40 -13.47
CA SER A 117 4.01 -13.35 -12.02
C SER A 117 2.80 -13.61 -11.14
N GLU A 118 1.59 -13.42 -11.65
CA GLU A 118 0.35 -13.64 -10.89
C GLU A 118 0.24 -15.04 -10.29
N PRO A 119 0.58 -16.15 -11.02
CA PRO A 119 0.46 -17.50 -10.48
C PRO A 119 1.28 -17.77 -9.20
N ILE A 120 2.32 -16.97 -8.94
CA ILE A 120 3.15 -17.10 -7.72
C ILE A 120 2.31 -16.86 -6.45
N PHE A 121 1.24 -16.10 -6.56
CA PHE A 121 0.36 -15.71 -5.47
C PHE A 121 -0.95 -16.50 -5.43
N ALA A 122 -1.00 -17.66 -6.05
CA ALA A 122 -2.18 -18.51 -6.04
C ALA A 122 -2.47 -19.09 -4.64
N PHE A 123 -3.75 -19.25 -4.33
CA PHE A 123 -4.23 -19.92 -3.12
C PHE A 123 -5.47 -20.74 -3.43
N GLU A 124 -5.71 -21.80 -2.66
CA GLU A 124 -6.89 -22.62 -2.77
C GLU A 124 -8.04 -22.02 -1.97
N TRP A 125 -9.21 -22.00 -2.56
CA TRP A 125 -10.47 -21.67 -1.91
C TRP A 125 -11.51 -22.76 -2.19
N GLU A 126 -12.17 -23.24 -1.15
CA GLU A 126 -13.25 -24.21 -1.27
C GLU A 126 -14.57 -23.53 -0.96
N ASP A 127 -15.47 -23.54 -1.95
CA ASP A 127 -16.83 -23.03 -1.77
C ASP A 127 -17.66 -24.12 -1.04
N PRO A 128 -18.21 -23.83 0.13
CA PRO A 128 -18.93 -24.81 0.92
C PRO A 128 -20.29 -25.20 0.31
N VAL A 129 -20.90 -24.29 -0.45
CA VAL A 129 -22.19 -24.55 -1.07
C VAL A 129 -22.02 -25.41 -2.32
N GLY A 130 -20.87 -25.33 -2.99
CA GLY A 130 -20.57 -26.05 -4.22
C GLY A 130 -19.60 -27.21 -4.10
N GLY A 131 -18.89 -27.35 -2.97
CA GLY A 131 -17.84 -28.37 -2.79
C GLY A 131 -16.69 -28.24 -3.81
N THR A 132 -16.63 -27.14 -4.53
CA THR A 132 -15.65 -26.92 -5.59
C THR A 132 -14.42 -26.23 -5.03
N LYS A 133 -13.31 -26.93 -5.13
CA LYS A 133 -11.99 -26.41 -4.74
C LYS A 133 -11.40 -25.68 -5.96
N GLN A 134 -11.18 -24.39 -5.81
CA GLN A 134 -10.65 -23.51 -6.85
C GLN A 134 -9.33 -22.91 -6.42
N GLN A 135 -8.39 -22.76 -7.36
CA GLN A 135 -7.25 -21.86 -7.15
C GLN A 135 -7.62 -20.46 -7.62
N LEU A 136 -7.34 -19.50 -6.75
CA LEU A 136 -7.58 -18.07 -6.98
C LEU A 136 -6.25 -17.32 -6.88
N ILE A 137 -6.12 -16.25 -7.66
CA ILE A 137 -4.99 -15.32 -7.57
C ILE A 137 -5.50 -13.91 -7.30
N TRP A 138 -4.75 -13.19 -6.47
CA TRP A 138 -4.93 -11.76 -6.24
C TRP A 138 -3.97 -10.98 -7.11
N THR A 139 -4.41 -9.83 -7.52
CA THR A 139 -3.55 -8.80 -8.10
C THR A 139 -3.56 -7.59 -7.19
N PRO A 140 -2.50 -7.18 -6.57
CA PRO A 140 -1.37 -7.85 -5.90
C PRO A 140 -1.64 -8.15 -4.41
N PRO A 141 -0.92 -9.07 -3.78
CA PRO A 141 -1.21 -9.48 -2.41
C PRO A 141 -0.59 -8.55 -1.35
N GLN A 142 -1.34 -8.28 -0.31
CA GLN A 142 -0.81 -7.71 0.93
C GLN A 142 0.15 -8.72 1.60
N GLY A 143 1.28 -8.22 2.13
CA GLY A 143 2.28 -9.04 2.81
C GLY A 143 3.43 -9.54 1.92
N PHE A 144 3.47 -9.17 0.65
CA PHE A 144 4.64 -9.40 -0.19
C PHE A 144 5.75 -8.41 0.18
N LYS A 145 6.96 -8.93 0.45
CA LYS A 145 8.08 -8.12 0.99
C LYS A 145 8.48 -6.93 0.12
N ASN A 146 8.35 -7.08 -1.21
CA ASN A 146 8.75 -6.04 -2.16
C ASN A 146 7.62 -5.07 -2.51
N SER A 147 6.38 -5.30 -2.06
CA SER A 147 5.25 -4.41 -2.36
C SER A 147 5.50 -2.94 -2.03
N PRO A 148 6.11 -2.59 -0.88
CA PRO A 148 6.41 -1.18 -0.57
C PRO A 148 7.40 -0.54 -1.54
N ALA A 149 8.46 -1.28 -1.94
CA ALA A 149 9.46 -0.80 -2.88
C ALA A 149 8.84 -0.52 -4.25
N ILE A 150 8.10 -1.48 -4.74
CA ILE A 150 7.45 -1.47 -6.05
C ILE A 150 6.41 -0.35 -6.13
N PHE A 151 5.57 -0.25 -5.10
CA PHE A 151 4.58 0.80 -5.02
C PHE A 151 5.24 2.18 -4.98
N GLY A 152 6.29 2.34 -4.17
CA GLY A 152 7.04 3.59 -4.06
C GLY A 152 7.62 4.05 -5.41
N GLU A 153 8.19 3.13 -6.19
CA GLU A 153 8.73 3.41 -7.52
C GLU A 153 7.64 3.74 -8.54
N ALA A 154 6.53 2.97 -8.55
CA ALA A 154 5.41 3.22 -9.45
C ALA A 154 4.79 4.61 -9.19
N LEU A 155 4.50 4.91 -7.93
CA LEU A 155 3.97 6.22 -7.54
C LEU A 155 4.94 7.36 -7.86
N ALA A 156 6.24 7.18 -7.61
CA ALA A 156 7.25 8.19 -7.96
C ALA A 156 7.30 8.44 -9.47
N SER A 157 7.18 7.39 -10.29
CA SER A 157 7.11 7.50 -11.75
C SER A 157 5.87 8.30 -12.20
N ASP A 158 4.71 8.01 -11.64
CA ASP A 158 3.46 8.74 -11.97
C ASP A 158 3.53 10.20 -11.53
N LEU A 159 4.19 10.47 -10.39
CA LEU A 159 4.37 11.83 -9.87
C LEU A 159 5.42 12.65 -10.63
N ASN A 160 6.25 12.06 -11.47
CA ASN A 160 7.27 12.77 -12.25
C ASN A 160 6.69 13.88 -13.13
N SER A 161 5.46 13.73 -13.62
CA SER A 161 4.78 14.73 -14.44
C SER A 161 4.23 15.92 -13.65
N PHE A 162 4.20 15.83 -12.32
CA PHE A 162 3.59 16.86 -11.46
C PHE A 162 4.41 18.16 -11.37
N HIS A 163 5.75 18.09 -11.46
CA HIS A 163 6.69 19.22 -11.42
C HIS A 163 6.37 20.28 -10.33
N PRO A 164 6.40 19.92 -9.03
CA PRO A 164 5.97 20.82 -7.96
C PRO A 164 6.82 22.09 -7.88
N GLU A 165 8.13 21.98 -8.11
CA GLU A 165 9.10 23.08 -7.97
C GLU A 165 8.84 24.24 -8.94
N ALA A 166 8.41 23.94 -10.17
CA ALA A 166 8.07 24.95 -11.18
C ALA A 166 6.98 25.92 -10.69
N TYR A 167 6.20 25.53 -9.70
CA TYR A 167 5.11 26.33 -9.13
C TYR A 167 5.39 26.83 -7.71
N GLY A 168 6.63 26.65 -7.22
CA GLY A 168 7.04 27.06 -5.89
C GLY A 168 6.30 26.33 -4.78
N CYS A 169 6.08 25.04 -4.98
CA CYS A 169 5.58 24.10 -3.98
C CYS A 169 6.54 22.91 -3.87
N TRP A 170 6.38 22.12 -2.82
CA TRP A 170 7.17 20.92 -2.55
C TRP A 170 6.23 19.75 -2.39
N LEU A 171 6.55 18.63 -3.02
CA LEU A 171 5.86 17.36 -2.87
C LEU A 171 6.82 16.35 -2.27
N LEU A 172 6.47 15.79 -1.13
CA LEU A 172 7.20 14.70 -0.49
C LEU A 172 6.38 13.44 -0.57
N GLN A 173 7.06 12.33 -0.89
CA GLN A 173 6.49 11.00 -0.90
C GLN A 173 7.24 10.14 0.12
N TYR A 174 6.48 9.42 0.95
CA TYR A 174 6.99 8.40 1.85
C TYR A 174 6.03 7.22 1.88
N GLY A 175 6.35 6.15 1.13
CA GLY A 175 5.41 5.05 0.92
C GLY A 175 4.12 5.55 0.25
N ASP A 176 3.00 5.35 0.94
CA ASP A 176 1.65 5.75 0.57
C ASP A 176 1.22 7.14 1.08
N ASP A 177 2.06 7.76 1.91
CA ASP A 177 1.83 9.10 2.44
C ASP A 177 2.45 10.17 1.52
N LEU A 178 1.62 11.11 1.06
CA LEU A 178 2.05 12.28 0.28
C LEU A 178 1.86 13.57 1.09
N LEU A 179 2.84 14.45 1.03
CA LEU A 179 2.77 15.79 1.63
C LEU A 179 3.08 16.86 0.60
N LEU A 180 2.09 17.66 0.26
CA LEU A 180 2.24 18.87 -0.54
C LEU A 180 2.38 20.08 0.39
N ALA A 181 3.46 20.85 0.24
CA ALA A 181 3.74 22.03 1.04
C ALA A 181 3.87 23.28 0.19
N THR A 182 3.27 24.39 0.62
CA THR A 182 3.21 25.65 -0.13
C THR A 182 3.35 26.88 0.78
N LYS A 183 3.58 28.02 0.17
CA LYS A 183 3.67 29.32 0.88
C LYS A 183 2.30 29.93 1.16
N THR A 184 1.30 29.70 0.31
CA THR A 184 -0.02 30.35 0.40
C THR A 184 -1.14 29.34 0.23
N LYS A 185 -2.31 29.63 0.81
CA LYS A 185 -3.50 28.79 0.75
C LYS A 185 -4.02 28.63 -0.68
N GLU A 186 -3.97 29.68 -1.48
CA GLU A 186 -4.41 29.68 -2.88
C GLU A 186 -3.56 28.73 -3.73
N LYS A 187 -2.22 28.83 -3.61
CA LYS A 187 -1.30 27.91 -4.28
C LYS A 187 -1.52 26.48 -3.82
N CYS A 188 -1.72 26.28 -2.51
CA CYS A 188 -1.99 24.97 -1.96
C CYS A 188 -3.24 24.36 -2.61
N TRP A 189 -4.33 25.08 -2.65
CA TRP A 189 -5.59 24.62 -3.23
C TRP A 189 -5.45 24.26 -4.71
N LYS A 190 -4.86 25.18 -5.50
CA LYS A 190 -4.66 24.97 -6.94
C LYS A 190 -3.79 23.72 -7.22
N ARG A 191 -2.71 23.56 -6.47
CA ARG A 191 -1.78 22.42 -6.66
C ARG A 191 -2.33 21.13 -6.07
N THR A 192 -3.07 21.18 -4.98
CA THR A 192 -3.78 20.02 -4.44
C THR A 192 -4.78 19.49 -5.47
N LYS A 193 -5.55 20.38 -6.12
CA LYS A 193 -6.50 19.97 -7.15
C LYS A 193 -5.79 19.23 -8.30
N ALA A 194 -4.71 19.81 -8.83
CA ALA A 194 -3.92 19.17 -9.89
C ALA A 194 -3.32 17.83 -9.47
N LEU A 195 -2.84 17.72 -8.22
CA LEU A 195 -2.32 16.45 -7.67
C LEU A 195 -3.42 15.39 -7.56
N LEU A 196 -4.63 15.79 -7.11
CA LEU A 196 -5.77 14.90 -7.02
C LEU A 196 -6.24 14.40 -8.39
N GLU A 197 -6.26 15.27 -9.39
CA GLU A 197 -6.59 14.92 -10.79
C GLU A 197 -5.59 13.88 -11.32
N LEU A 198 -4.29 14.13 -11.16
CA LEU A 198 -3.24 13.20 -11.57
C LEU A 198 -3.36 11.84 -10.88
N LEU A 199 -3.55 11.83 -9.55
CA LEU A 199 -3.70 10.58 -8.80
C LEU A 199 -4.96 9.81 -9.21
N MET A 200 -6.06 10.52 -9.50
CA MET A 200 -7.31 9.90 -9.95
C MET A 200 -7.16 9.31 -11.36
N GLU A 201 -6.51 10.01 -12.29
CA GLU A 201 -6.21 9.51 -13.62
C GLU A 201 -5.31 8.26 -13.60
N ALA A 202 -4.35 8.22 -12.68
CA ALA A 202 -3.51 7.06 -12.43
C ALA A 202 -4.20 5.93 -11.64
N GLY A 203 -5.46 6.10 -11.25
CA GLY A 203 -6.27 5.07 -10.58
C GLY A 203 -6.08 4.97 -9.06
N TYR A 204 -5.35 5.90 -8.44
CA TYR A 204 -5.16 5.90 -6.98
C TYR A 204 -6.42 6.35 -6.24
N ARG A 205 -6.61 5.79 -5.05
CA ARG A 205 -7.71 6.12 -4.16
C ARG A 205 -7.20 6.83 -2.91
N LEU A 206 -7.94 7.83 -2.45
CA LEU A 206 -7.62 8.55 -1.23
C LEU A 206 -8.33 7.96 -0.02
N SER A 207 -7.63 7.96 1.09
CA SER A 207 -8.20 7.70 2.40
C SER A 207 -9.05 8.90 2.86
N LYS A 208 -10.04 8.62 3.72
CA LYS A 208 -10.85 9.66 4.40
C LYS A 208 -10.02 10.50 5.37
N MET A 209 -8.78 10.10 5.65
CA MET A 209 -7.85 10.80 6.57
C MET A 209 -7.09 11.94 5.91
N ALA A 210 -7.37 12.24 4.65
CA ALA A 210 -6.74 13.37 3.94
C ALA A 210 -6.98 14.71 4.65
N GLN A 211 -5.92 15.51 4.77
CA GLN A 211 -5.95 16.85 5.34
C GLN A 211 -5.57 17.85 4.24
N ILE A 212 -6.52 18.67 3.80
CA ILE A 212 -6.34 19.55 2.63
C ILE A 212 -6.20 21.00 3.09
N CYS A 213 -5.14 21.67 2.63
CA CYS A 213 -4.86 23.11 2.82
C CYS A 213 -4.91 23.56 4.28
N LYS A 214 -4.27 22.80 5.16
CA LYS A 214 -4.19 23.08 6.60
C LYS A 214 -2.92 23.85 6.95
N GLY A 215 -3.00 24.71 7.96
CA GLY A 215 -1.82 25.39 8.53
C GLY A 215 -1.01 24.50 9.46
N GLU A 216 -1.59 23.39 9.88
CA GLU A 216 -0.97 22.38 10.73
C GLU A 216 -1.39 20.99 10.26
N VAL A 217 -0.43 20.07 10.09
CA VAL A 217 -0.67 18.65 9.71
C VAL A 217 0.27 17.73 10.48
N ARG A 218 -0.17 16.49 10.67
CA ARG A 218 0.69 15.42 11.18
C ARG A 218 1.23 14.61 10.01
N TYR A 219 2.55 14.45 9.93
CA TYR A 219 3.21 13.70 8.89
C TYR A 219 4.44 12.98 9.43
N LEU A 220 4.55 11.68 9.22
CA LEU A 220 5.65 10.81 9.68
C LEU A 220 5.99 10.98 11.18
N GLY A 221 4.99 11.08 12.03
CA GLY A 221 5.17 11.26 13.48
C GLY A 221 5.52 12.68 13.92
N PHE A 222 5.61 13.64 13.00
CA PHE A 222 5.84 15.04 13.28
C PHE A 222 4.59 15.89 13.13
N VAL A 223 4.47 16.92 13.94
CA VAL A 223 3.49 18.00 13.72
C VAL A 223 4.22 19.12 12.97
N LEU A 224 3.75 19.39 11.76
CA LEU A 224 4.26 20.46 10.90
C LEU A 224 3.35 21.67 11.05
N LYS A 225 3.91 22.79 11.46
CA LYS A 225 3.23 24.06 11.63
C LYS A 225 4.15 25.16 11.11
N LYS A 226 3.59 26.32 10.76
CA LYS A 226 4.34 27.49 10.32
C LYS A 226 5.58 27.71 11.19
N ASP A 227 6.74 27.74 10.56
CA ASP A 227 8.07 28.02 11.14
C ASP A 227 8.52 27.07 12.28
N THR A 228 7.83 25.96 12.55
CA THR A 228 8.16 25.05 13.64
C THR A 228 7.87 23.59 13.30
N ARG A 229 8.68 22.70 13.87
CA ARG A 229 8.45 21.24 13.90
C ARG A 229 8.37 20.80 15.36
N PHE A 230 7.35 20.02 15.65
CA PHE A 230 7.29 19.32 16.94
C PHE A 230 7.23 17.82 16.67
N GLN A 231 8.12 17.07 17.30
CA GLN A 231 8.04 15.63 17.34
C GLN A 231 6.90 15.23 18.27
N THR A 232 5.96 14.42 17.82
CA THR A 232 4.94 13.86 18.71
C THR A 232 5.57 12.75 19.55
N LEU A 233 5.13 12.60 20.81
CA LEU A 233 5.64 11.59 21.74
C LEU A 233 5.58 10.14 21.20
N VAL A 234 4.68 9.87 20.24
CA VAL A 234 4.58 8.56 19.58
C VAL A 234 5.78 8.25 18.67
N GLY A 235 6.42 9.27 18.09
CA GLY A 235 7.62 9.12 17.26
C GLY A 235 8.89 8.78 18.06
N SER A 236 8.92 9.07 19.36
CA SER A 236 10.09 8.83 20.21
C SER A 236 10.37 7.34 20.45
N TYR A 237 9.35 6.49 20.39
CA TYR A 237 9.53 5.04 20.58
C TYR A 237 10.09 4.33 19.32
N ILE A 238 9.89 4.89 18.14
CA ILE A 238 10.42 4.30 16.90
C ILE A 238 11.90 4.59 16.73
N LEU A 239 12.40 5.70 17.27
CA LEU A 239 13.82 6.08 17.21
C LEU A 239 14.72 5.34 18.20
N MET A 240 14.17 4.85 19.31
CA MET A 240 14.93 4.02 20.26
C MET A 240 15.06 2.55 19.81
N ALA A 241 14.25 2.11 18.84
CA ALA A 241 14.33 0.74 18.29
C ALA A 241 15.29 0.61 17.10
N LEU A 242 15.87 1.72 16.63
CA LEU A 242 16.81 1.77 15.49
C LEU A 242 18.21 2.31 15.91
N ALA A 243 18.45 2.53 17.18
CA ALA A 243 19.75 2.81 17.81
C ALA A 243 20.26 1.56 18.53
#